data_fcc0d7ffa1f956b75a01291bb148c267
#
_entry.id   fcc0d7ffa1f956b75a01291bb148c267
#
_cell.length_a   1.000
_cell.length_b   1.000
_cell.length_c   1.000
_cell.angle_alpha   90.00
_cell.angle_beta   90.00
_cell.angle_gamma   90.00
#
_symmetry.space_group_name_H-M   'P 1'
#
loop_
_entity.id
_entity.type
_entity.pdbx_description
1 polymer ?
#
loop_
_entity_poly.entity_id
_entity_poly.type
_entity_poly.pdbx_seq_one_letter_code
_entity_poly.pdbx_strand_id
1 'polypeptide(L)'
;MVDMAHFSGLVAGKGYPNPCDYAHVVTSTTHKVFRSARGGIILSNDLDLGKKFDTAVFPGYQGGPLMHIIAAKAAGFFEALKPEFQTYIKNVLANAKMLAETLKNNGFKIYSGGTDTHLMLVDLRPFGVKGNIASESLCRANITCNKNGIPFDLKLSLVFLYQKEYHFYYTLYLL
;
A
#
# COMPACT_ATOMS: atom_id res chain seq x y z
N MET A 1 -12.83 -7.42 11.20
CA MET A 1 -11.51 -7.64 10.58
C MET A 1 -11.19 -6.47 9.67
N VAL A 2 -9.94 -5.99 9.70
CA VAL A 2 -9.43 -4.96 8.78
C VAL A 2 -8.16 -5.49 8.11
N ASP A 3 -8.05 -5.35 6.79
CA ASP A 3 -6.80 -5.55 6.06
C ASP A 3 -6.18 -4.18 5.77
N MET A 4 -5.04 -3.90 6.39
CA MET A 4 -4.31 -2.65 6.21
C MET A 4 -3.09 -2.78 5.30
N ALA A 5 -3.04 -3.79 4.45
CA ALA A 5 -1.87 -4.12 3.64
C ALA A 5 -1.33 -2.92 2.84
N HIS A 6 -2.20 -2.08 2.29
CA HIS A 6 -1.78 -0.89 1.55
C HIS A 6 -1.34 0.26 2.45
N PHE A 7 -1.95 0.44 3.61
CA PHE A 7 -1.73 1.62 4.45
C PHE A 7 -1.01 1.34 5.78
N SER A 8 -0.55 0.12 6.02
CA SER A 8 0.13 -0.25 7.28
C SER A 8 1.35 0.62 7.60
N GLY A 9 2.11 1.02 6.59
CA GLY A 9 3.23 1.95 6.80
C GLY A 9 2.75 3.35 7.22
N LEU A 10 1.59 3.80 6.73
CA LEU A 10 0.99 5.07 7.17
C LEU A 10 0.59 5.00 8.64
N VAL A 11 0.05 3.86 9.09
CA VAL A 11 -0.29 3.60 10.50
C VAL A 11 0.98 3.59 11.35
N ALA A 12 1.99 2.83 10.96
CA ALA A 12 3.26 2.74 11.68
C ALA A 12 3.95 4.11 11.81
N GLY A 13 3.91 4.93 10.75
CA GLY A 13 4.44 6.29 10.75
C GLY A 13 3.51 7.34 11.36
N LYS A 14 2.42 6.93 12.01
CA LYS A 14 1.42 7.81 12.67
C LYS A 14 0.76 8.81 11.72
N GLY A 15 0.67 8.49 10.44
CA GLY A 15 0.01 9.31 9.42
C GLY A 15 -1.42 8.88 9.10
N TYR A 16 -1.91 7.78 9.70
CA TYR A 16 -3.25 7.24 9.47
C TYR A 16 -3.79 6.55 10.73
N PRO A 17 -5.11 6.52 10.95
CA PRO A 17 -5.71 5.89 12.12
C PRO A 17 -5.32 4.42 12.28
N ASN A 18 -5.06 3.99 13.51
CA ASN A 18 -4.68 2.62 13.82
C ASN A 18 -5.93 1.71 13.90
N PRO A 19 -6.11 0.74 13.01
CA PRO A 19 -7.26 -0.16 13.05
C PRO A 19 -7.20 -1.18 14.21
N CYS A 20 -6.04 -1.41 14.82
CA CYS A 20 -5.89 -2.33 15.94
C CYS A 20 -6.67 -1.89 17.19
N ASP A 21 -7.03 -0.62 17.28
CA ASP A 21 -7.81 -0.08 18.40
C ASP A 21 -9.30 -0.42 18.29
N TYR A 22 -9.77 -0.84 17.10
CA TYR A 22 -11.18 -1.03 16.79
C TYR A 22 -11.52 -2.43 16.24
N ALA A 23 -10.55 -3.14 15.71
CA ALA A 23 -10.77 -4.42 15.04
C ALA A 23 -10.21 -5.59 15.87
N HIS A 24 -10.97 -6.68 15.95
CA HIS A 24 -10.52 -7.92 16.61
C HIS A 24 -9.33 -8.55 15.89
N VAL A 25 -9.28 -8.42 14.56
CA VAL A 25 -8.23 -8.97 13.69
C VAL A 25 -7.82 -7.92 12.68
N VAL A 26 -6.52 -7.69 12.57
CA VAL A 26 -5.92 -6.83 11.55
C VAL A 26 -4.89 -7.63 10.77
N THR A 27 -4.98 -7.61 9.46
CA THR A 27 -3.99 -8.24 8.58
C THR A 27 -3.21 -7.21 7.79
N SER A 28 -2.00 -7.53 7.41
CA SER A 28 -1.19 -6.68 6.54
C SER A 28 -0.15 -7.48 5.77
N THR A 29 0.28 -6.89 4.67
CA THR A 29 1.59 -7.21 4.08
C THR A 29 2.67 -6.33 4.70
N THR A 30 3.91 -6.78 4.67
CA THR A 30 5.05 -6.03 5.21
C THR A 30 5.88 -5.31 4.14
N HIS A 31 5.61 -5.55 2.87
CA HIS A 31 6.46 -5.15 1.73
C HIS A 31 5.88 -4.03 0.86
N LYS A 32 4.80 -3.35 1.29
CA LYS A 32 4.25 -2.19 0.57
C LYS A 32 4.82 -0.89 1.17
N VAL A 33 3.99 0.10 1.48
CA VAL A 33 4.44 1.37 2.07
C VAL A 33 5.14 1.19 3.42
N PHE A 34 5.00 0.03 4.05
CA PHE A 34 5.75 -0.35 5.26
C PHE A 34 7.26 -0.54 5.00
N ARG A 35 7.68 -0.80 3.76
CA ARG A 35 9.07 -0.91 3.32
C ARG A 35 9.88 -2.04 3.96
N SER A 36 9.26 -3.16 4.32
CA SER A 36 9.94 -4.31 4.88
C SER A 36 10.00 -5.49 3.87
N ALA A 37 10.54 -6.63 4.31
CA ALA A 37 10.61 -7.84 3.51
C ALA A 37 9.21 -8.33 3.08
N ARG A 38 9.16 -9.06 1.97
CA ARG A 38 7.92 -9.64 1.47
C ARG A 38 7.37 -10.68 2.42
N GLY A 39 6.14 -10.47 2.86
CA GLY A 39 5.42 -11.37 3.75
C GLY A 39 4.14 -10.75 4.28
N GLY A 40 3.47 -11.48 5.17
CA GLY A 40 2.26 -11.04 5.86
C GLY A 40 2.43 -11.02 7.38
N ILE A 41 1.52 -10.33 8.04
CA ILE A 41 1.33 -10.34 9.49
C ILE A 41 -0.15 -10.40 9.82
N ILE A 42 -0.48 -11.00 10.95
CA ILE A 42 -1.80 -11.00 11.57
C ILE A 42 -1.63 -10.41 12.96
N LEU A 43 -2.45 -9.45 13.31
CA LEU A 43 -2.41 -8.74 14.60
C LEU A 43 -3.76 -8.85 15.30
N SER A 44 -3.72 -9.03 16.61
CA SER A 44 -4.89 -9.00 17.49
C SER A 44 -4.47 -8.57 18.89
N ASN A 45 -5.35 -7.86 19.59
CA ASN A 45 -5.23 -7.58 21.02
C ASN A 45 -5.87 -8.66 21.87
N ASP A 46 -6.54 -9.66 21.26
CA ASP A 46 -7.19 -10.78 21.90
C ASP A 46 -6.24 -12.00 21.87
N LEU A 47 -5.76 -12.42 23.04
CA LEU A 47 -4.82 -13.53 23.19
C LEU A 47 -5.42 -14.89 22.80
N ASP A 48 -6.72 -15.08 22.97
CA ASP A 48 -7.36 -16.34 22.60
C ASP A 48 -7.59 -16.46 21.10
N LEU A 49 -7.87 -15.33 20.43
CA LEU A 49 -7.79 -15.27 18.98
C LEU A 49 -6.36 -15.49 18.48
N GLY A 50 -5.35 -14.90 19.14
CA GLY A 50 -3.94 -15.09 18.80
C GLY A 50 -3.55 -16.56 18.78
N LYS A 51 -3.90 -17.34 19.81
CA LYS A 51 -3.65 -18.79 19.85
C LYS A 51 -4.31 -19.56 18.69
N LYS A 52 -5.53 -19.15 18.31
CA LYS A 52 -6.22 -19.74 17.15
C LYS A 52 -5.51 -19.42 15.83
N PHE A 53 -4.99 -18.21 15.70
CA PHE A 53 -4.21 -17.82 14.51
C PHE A 53 -2.89 -18.59 14.44
N ASP A 54 -2.18 -18.73 15.55
CA ASP A 54 -0.94 -19.52 15.60
C ASP A 54 -1.18 -20.96 15.15
N THR A 55 -2.23 -21.61 15.68
CA THR A 55 -2.60 -22.96 15.28
C THR A 55 -3.04 -23.06 13.81
N ALA A 56 -3.78 -22.07 13.33
CA ALA A 56 -4.21 -22.03 11.93
C ALA A 56 -3.02 -21.81 10.97
N VAL A 57 -2.07 -20.96 11.35
CA VAL A 57 -0.86 -20.74 10.56
C VAL A 57 0.03 -21.99 10.61
N PHE A 58 0.38 -22.47 11.79
CA PHE A 58 1.18 -23.67 11.95
C PHE A 58 0.61 -24.58 13.06
N PRO A 59 0.36 -25.85 12.76
CA PRO A 59 0.63 -26.58 11.52
C PRO A 59 -0.51 -26.52 10.48
N GLY A 60 -1.51 -25.64 10.66
CA GLY A 60 -2.72 -25.64 9.84
C GLY A 60 -2.49 -25.45 8.35
N TYR A 61 -1.92 -24.32 7.95
CA TYR A 61 -1.71 -23.96 6.55
C TYR A 61 -0.25 -23.86 6.13
N GLN A 62 0.70 -23.68 7.06
CA GLN A 62 2.10 -23.47 6.77
C GLN A 62 2.96 -24.50 7.52
N GLY A 63 4.22 -24.62 7.12
CA GLY A 63 5.24 -25.47 7.73
C GLY A 63 6.41 -24.64 8.25
N GLY A 64 7.64 -25.14 8.06
CA GLY A 64 8.86 -24.48 8.53
C GLY A 64 9.00 -23.07 7.98
N PRO A 65 9.24 -22.06 8.85
CA PRO A 65 9.32 -20.66 8.44
C PRO A 65 10.65 -20.35 7.76
N LEU A 66 10.63 -19.34 6.87
CA LEU A 66 11.82 -18.78 6.25
C LEU A 66 12.47 -17.78 7.22
N MET A 67 13.45 -18.21 8.01
CA MET A 67 14.05 -17.41 9.08
C MET A 67 14.72 -16.12 8.58
N HIS A 68 15.31 -16.14 7.37
CA HIS A 68 15.88 -14.94 6.76
C HIS A 68 14.80 -13.88 6.47
N ILE A 69 13.59 -14.29 6.10
CA ILE A 69 12.45 -13.37 5.92
C ILE A 69 11.98 -12.81 7.26
N ILE A 70 11.96 -13.63 8.32
CA ILE A 70 11.59 -13.17 9.67
C ILE A 70 12.61 -12.14 10.16
N ALA A 71 13.91 -12.42 10.00
CA ALA A 71 14.97 -11.49 10.37
C ALA A 71 14.87 -10.16 9.57
N ALA A 72 14.59 -10.25 8.28
CA ALA A 72 14.40 -9.06 7.44
C ALA A 72 13.14 -8.26 7.81
N LYS A 73 12.04 -8.91 8.23
CA LYS A 73 10.88 -8.22 8.80
C LYS A 73 11.24 -7.49 10.10
N ALA A 74 12.01 -8.14 11.00
CA ALA A 74 12.43 -7.51 12.24
C ALA A 74 13.26 -6.25 11.99
N ALA A 75 14.18 -6.28 11.03
CA ALA A 75 14.93 -5.09 10.60
C ALA A 75 14.02 -3.98 10.08
N GLY A 76 13.05 -4.32 9.21
CA GLY A 76 12.08 -3.36 8.70
C GLY A 76 11.18 -2.76 9.80
N PHE A 77 10.76 -3.55 10.78
CA PHE A 77 10.01 -3.06 11.93
C PHE A 77 10.84 -2.13 12.80
N PHE A 78 12.11 -2.47 13.02
CA PHE A 78 13.04 -1.60 13.74
C PHE A 78 13.21 -0.24 13.03
N GLU A 79 13.32 -0.23 11.70
CA GLU A 79 13.36 1.02 10.94
C GLU A 79 12.06 1.83 11.08
N ALA A 80 10.91 1.17 11.06
CA ALA A 80 9.61 1.83 11.20
C ALA A 80 9.39 2.46 12.59
N LEU A 81 10.14 2.06 13.62
CA LEU A 81 10.12 2.66 14.95
C LEU A 81 10.92 3.97 15.03
N LYS A 82 11.78 4.26 14.06
CA LYS A 82 12.63 5.47 14.06
C LYS A 82 11.83 6.73 13.72
N PRO A 83 12.20 7.90 14.26
CA PRO A 83 11.56 9.18 13.92
C PRO A 83 11.61 9.51 12.42
N GLU A 84 12.66 9.09 11.72
CA GLU A 84 12.84 9.30 10.29
C GLU A 84 11.74 8.64 9.46
N PHE A 85 11.21 7.52 9.93
CA PHE A 85 10.10 6.85 9.28
C PHE A 85 8.80 7.68 9.35
N GLN A 86 8.56 8.39 10.46
CA GLN A 86 7.42 9.30 10.57
C GLN A 86 7.57 10.48 9.61
N THR A 87 8.78 11.02 9.47
CA THR A 87 9.07 12.09 8.50
C THR A 87 8.83 11.61 7.07
N TYR A 88 9.30 10.40 6.75
CA TYR A 88 9.04 9.76 5.45
C TYR A 88 7.53 9.65 5.17
N ILE A 89 6.74 9.17 6.11
CA ILE A 89 5.29 9.02 5.92
C ILE A 89 4.59 10.38 5.75
N LYS A 90 5.00 11.40 6.49
CA LYS A 90 4.48 12.77 6.30
C LYS A 90 4.74 13.28 4.88
N ASN A 91 5.94 13.06 4.37
CA ASN A 91 6.31 13.44 3.00
C ASN A 91 5.49 12.65 1.96
N VAL A 92 5.31 11.34 2.16
CA VAL A 92 4.49 10.50 1.27
C VAL A 92 3.06 11.04 1.16
N LEU A 93 2.44 11.39 2.29
CA LEU A 93 1.07 11.93 2.31
C LEU A 93 1.00 13.33 1.67
N ALA A 94 1.96 14.21 1.98
CA ALA A 94 2.02 15.55 1.40
C ALA A 94 2.19 15.50 -0.12
N ASN A 95 3.09 14.64 -0.60
CA ASN A 95 3.36 14.45 -2.01
C ASN A 95 2.14 13.85 -2.75
N ALA A 96 1.47 12.86 -2.16
CA ALA A 96 0.27 12.27 -2.75
C ALA A 96 -0.85 13.32 -2.89
N LYS A 97 -1.05 14.15 -1.87
CA LYS A 97 -2.02 15.24 -1.89
C LYS A 97 -1.68 16.27 -2.97
N MET A 98 -0.43 16.73 -3.03
CA MET A 98 0.04 17.67 -4.04
C MET A 98 -0.15 17.11 -5.46
N LEU A 99 0.19 15.84 -5.67
CA LEU A 99 0.00 15.17 -6.97
C LEU A 99 -1.49 15.13 -7.36
N ALA A 100 -2.38 14.75 -6.42
CA ALA A 100 -3.81 14.73 -6.67
C ALA A 100 -4.36 16.12 -7.04
N GLU A 101 -3.95 17.17 -6.33
CA GLU A 101 -4.34 18.54 -6.61
C GLU A 101 -3.80 19.02 -7.95
N THR A 102 -2.54 18.73 -8.27
CA THR A 102 -1.94 19.08 -9.56
C THR A 102 -2.68 18.41 -10.72
N LEU A 103 -3.00 17.13 -10.60
CA LEU A 103 -3.76 16.41 -11.63
C LEU A 103 -5.15 17.01 -11.80
N LYS A 104 -5.85 17.34 -10.72
CA LYS A 104 -7.17 17.99 -10.79
C LYS A 104 -7.11 19.36 -11.48
N ASN A 105 -6.11 20.17 -11.15
CA ASN A 105 -5.89 21.48 -11.76
C ASN A 105 -5.58 21.38 -13.27
N ASN A 106 -5.06 20.24 -13.72
CA ASN A 106 -4.84 19.92 -15.13
C ASN A 106 -5.99 19.14 -15.78
N GLY A 107 -7.17 19.15 -15.20
CA GLY A 107 -8.38 18.59 -15.78
C GLY A 107 -8.58 17.10 -15.60
N PHE A 108 -7.72 16.42 -14.83
CA PHE A 108 -7.93 15.01 -14.51
C PHE A 108 -8.94 14.84 -13.38
N LYS A 109 -9.80 13.85 -13.54
CA LYS A 109 -10.76 13.49 -12.50
C LYS A 109 -10.12 12.46 -11.56
N ILE A 110 -9.98 12.82 -10.29
CA ILE A 110 -9.61 11.89 -9.23
C ILE A 110 -10.88 11.28 -8.65
N TYR A 111 -10.96 9.95 -8.62
CA TYR A 111 -12.06 9.24 -7.98
C TYR A 111 -12.08 9.61 -6.49
N SER A 112 -13.24 9.79 -5.89
CA SER A 112 -13.41 10.36 -4.53
C SER A 112 -12.98 11.83 -4.34
N GLY A 113 -12.57 12.54 -5.40
CA GLY A 113 -12.23 13.97 -5.34
C GLY A 113 -10.85 14.31 -4.81
N GLY A 114 -10.09 13.34 -4.29
CA GLY A 114 -8.76 13.52 -3.72
C GLY A 114 -8.22 12.24 -3.10
N THR A 115 -7.29 12.37 -2.16
CA THR A 115 -6.74 11.22 -1.42
C THR A 115 -6.35 11.61 0.01
N ASP A 116 -6.61 10.70 0.95
CA ASP A 116 -6.16 10.76 2.34
C ASP A 116 -5.00 9.77 2.60
N THR A 117 -4.56 9.07 1.56
CA THR A 117 -3.49 8.09 1.62
C THR A 117 -2.40 8.39 0.58
N HIS A 118 -1.50 7.43 0.37
CA HIS A 118 -0.48 7.48 -0.69
C HIS A 118 -1.01 7.07 -2.08
N LEU A 119 -2.28 6.73 -2.18
CA LEU A 119 -2.92 6.17 -3.39
C LEU A 119 -4.00 7.10 -3.91
N MET A 120 -4.15 7.15 -5.24
CA MET A 120 -5.27 7.82 -5.89
C MET A 120 -5.66 7.08 -7.16
N LEU A 121 -6.93 7.17 -7.52
CA LEU A 121 -7.47 6.63 -8.76
C LEU A 121 -7.77 7.77 -9.73
N VAL A 122 -7.14 7.73 -10.90
CA VAL A 122 -7.34 8.74 -11.97
C VAL A 122 -8.29 8.19 -13.02
N ASP A 123 -9.41 8.85 -13.25
CA ASP A 123 -10.40 8.48 -14.27
C ASP A 123 -9.93 8.94 -15.66
N LEU A 124 -9.61 7.99 -16.52
CA LEU A 124 -9.13 8.25 -17.88
C LEU A 124 -10.23 8.23 -18.95
N ARG A 125 -11.47 7.91 -18.58
CA ARG A 125 -12.59 7.85 -19.54
C ARG A 125 -12.84 9.17 -20.27
N PRO A 126 -12.74 10.35 -19.59
CA PRO A 126 -12.89 11.63 -20.29
C PRO A 126 -11.90 11.85 -21.43
N PHE A 127 -10.74 11.19 -21.38
CA PHE A 127 -9.69 11.29 -22.39
C PHE A 127 -9.76 10.17 -23.46
N GLY A 128 -10.72 9.25 -23.35
CA GLY A 128 -10.82 8.09 -24.24
C GLY A 128 -9.64 7.11 -24.17
N VAL A 129 -8.81 7.20 -23.13
CA VAL A 129 -7.60 6.40 -22.95
C VAL A 129 -7.89 5.20 -22.06
N LYS A 130 -7.47 4.01 -22.52
CA LYS A 130 -7.56 2.79 -21.72
C LYS A 130 -6.41 2.73 -20.71
N GLY A 131 -6.66 2.16 -19.54
CA GLY A 131 -5.69 2.04 -18.46
C GLY A 131 -4.40 1.30 -18.83
N ASN A 132 -4.47 0.26 -19.68
CA ASN A 132 -3.28 -0.43 -20.18
C ASN A 132 -2.40 0.49 -21.05
N ILE A 133 -2.99 1.26 -21.96
CA ILE A 133 -2.25 2.20 -22.82
C ILE A 133 -1.58 3.27 -21.98
N ALA A 134 -2.33 3.86 -21.02
CA ALA A 134 -1.77 4.83 -20.10
C ALA A 134 -0.63 4.27 -19.26
N SER A 135 -0.81 3.08 -18.69
CA SER A 135 0.21 2.41 -17.88
C SER A 135 1.50 2.14 -18.68
N GLU A 136 1.38 1.66 -19.91
CA GLU A 136 2.52 1.42 -20.80
C GLU A 136 3.23 2.72 -21.19
N SER A 137 2.48 3.78 -21.50
CA SER A 137 3.05 5.08 -21.85
C SER A 137 3.78 5.72 -20.67
N LEU A 138 3.20 5.66 -19.48
CA LEU A 138 3.83 6.17 -18.26
C LEU A 138 5.06 5.36 -17.86
N CYS A 139 5.04 4.04 -18.07
CA CYS A 139 6.20 3.18 -17.85
C CYS A 139 7.39 3.58 -18.73
N ARG A 140 7.15 3.93 -20.01
CA ARG A 140 8.20 4.47 -20.91
C ARG A 140 8.77 5.81 -20.42
N ALA A 141 7.98 6.57 -19.66
CA ALA A 141 8.42 7.81 -19.02
C ALA A 141 8.98 7.58 -17.60
N ASN A 142 9.28 6.35 -17.22
CA ASN A 142 9.75 5.95 -15.89
C ASN A 142 8.74 6.22 -14.76
N ILE A 143 7.45 6.28 -15.06
CA ILE A 143 6.37 6.43 -14.09
C ILE A 143 5.65 5.09 -13.99
N THR A 144 5.85 4.39 -12.89
CA THR A 144 5.19 3.09 -12.65
C THR A 144 3.80 3.31 -12.05
N CYS A 145 2.79 2.71 -12.64
CA CYS A 145 1.42 2.75 -12.14
C CYS A 145 0.68 1.44 -12.42
N ASN A 146 -0.40 1.21 -11.68
CA ASN A 146 -1.29 0.07 -11.90
C ASN A 146 -2.48 0.47 -12.78
N LYS A 147 -2.99 -0.50 -13.55
CA LYS A 147 -4.27 -0.43 -14.24
C LYS A 147 -5.32 -1.13 -13.39
N ASN A 148 -6.39 -0.44 -13.05
CA ASN A 148 -7.49 -0.97 -12.23
C ASN A 148 -8.84 -0.69 -12.89
N GLY A 149 -9.88 -1.47 -12.53
CA GLY A 149 -11.26 -1.14 -12.85
C GLY A 149 -11.79 -0.09 -11.88
N ILE A 150 -12.71 0.75 -12.37
CA ILE A 150 -13.51 1.63 -11.51
C ILE A 150 -14.85 0.98 -11.19
N PRO A 151 -15.49 1.35 -10.07
CA PRO A 151 -16.85 0.93 -9.80
C PRO A 151 -17.77 1.28 -10.98
N PHE A 152 -18.60 0.31 -11.36
CA PHE A 152 -19.59 0.44 -12.44
C PHE A 152 -19.03 0.65 -13.85
N ASP A 153 -17.75 0.39 -14.10
CA ASP A 153 -17.19 0.37 -15.44
C ASP A 153 -17.16 -1.04 -16.03
N LEU A 154 -17.73 -1.19 -17.22
CA LEU A 154 -17.70 -2.45 -17.98
C LEU A 154 -16.36 -2.70 -18.69
N LYS A 155 -15.45 -1.71 -18.68
CA LYS A 155 -14.14 -1.76 -19.34
C LYS A 155 -13.07 -1.27 -18.34
N LEU A 156 -12.02 -2.06 -18.16
CA LEU A 156 -10.86 -1.69 -17.34
C LEU A 156 -10.18 -0.41 -17.87
N SER A 157 -10.49 0.74 -17.27
CA SER A 157 -10.09 2.06 -17.79
C SER A 157 -9.41 2.97 -16.76
N LEU A 158 -8.68 2.41 -15.78
CA LEU A 158 -8.01 3.21 -14.76
C LEU A 158 -6.51 3.00 -14.68
N VAL A 159 -5.84 4.09 -14.32
CA VAL A 159 -4.44 4.10 -13.88
C VAL A 159 -4.37 4.42 -12.40
N PHE A 160 -3.63 3.61 -11.68
CA PHE A 160 -3.31 3.79 -10.29
C PHE A 160 -1.93 4.41 -10.19
N LEU A 161 -1.84 5.66 -9.71
CA LEU A 161 -0.56 6.33 -9.55
C LEU A 161 0.01 6.06 -8.16
N TYR A 162 1.23 5.57 -8.13
CA TYR A 162 2.02 5.36 -6.94
C TYR A 162 3.30 6.19 -7.07
N GLN A 163 3.54 7.10 -6.13
CA GLN A 163 4.79 7.85 -6.11
C GLN A 163 5.88 7.01 -5.48
N LYS A 164 6.89 6.68 -6.30
CA LYS A 164 8.11 6.05 -5.84
C LYS A 164 9.13 7.15 -5.51
N GLU A 165 9.47 7.33 -4.24
CA GLU A 165 10.67 8.09 -3.91
C GLU A 165 11.91 7.30 -4.35
N TYR A 166 12.73 7.92 -5.19
CA TYR A 166 14.02 7.38 -5.59
C TYR A 166 14.97 7.45 -4.39
N HIS A 167 15.14 6.35 -3.71
CA HIS A 167 16.41 5.96 -3.12
C HIS A 167 16.56 4.46 -3.29
N PHE A 168 17.48 4.10 -4.17
CA PHE A 168 18.05 2.79 -4.41
C PHE A 168 17.46 1.65 -3.53
N TYR A 169 16.62 0.81 -4.10
CA TYR A 169 16.63 -0.65 -4.05
C TYR A 169 15.37 -1.17 -4.74
N TYR A 170 15.57 -2.09 -5.63
CA TYR A 170 14.59 -2.79 -6.43
C TYR A 170 13.32 -3.13 -5.67
N THR A 171 12.18 -2.64 -6.11
CA THR A 171 10.91 -3.27 -5.80
C THR A 171 10.11 -3.39 -7.07
N LEU A 172 10.25 -4.55 -7.69
CA LEU A 172 9.37 -5.01 -8.74
C LEU A 172 8.03 -5.34 -8.08
N TYR A 173 6.97 -4.64 -8.41
CA TYR A 173 5.62 -5.09 -8.11
C TYR A 173 5.06 -5.75 -9.35
N LEU A 174 5.12 -7.07 -9.34
CA LEU A 174 4.22 -7.91 -10.10
C LEU A 174 3.10 -8.33 -9.17
N LEU A 175 1.90 -7.87 -9.44
CA LEU A 175 0.64 -8.60 -9.35
C LEU A 175 -0.33 -7.98 -10.33
#